data_45a6d68d8cab8cc5b5a12a030d464774
#
_entry.id   45a6d68d8cab8cc5b5a12a030d464774
#
_cell.length_a   1.000
_cell.length_b   1.000
_cell.length_c   1.000
_cell.angle_alpha   90.00
_cell.angle_beta   90.00
_cell.angle_gamma   90.00
#
_symmetry.space_group_name_H-M   'P 1'
#
loop_
_entity.id
_entity.type
_entity.pdbx_description
1 polymer ?
#
loop_
_entity_poly.entity_id
_entity_poly.type
_entity_poly.pdbx_seq_one_letter_code
_entity_poly.pdbx_strand_id
1 'polypeptide(L)'
;MKLLFIFLNIIFAQANADYAEGNYAEAASKYEQIIADSPSAEAYYNLGNAYFKQGELAQSILSYERALRINPSYDDAKYNLLFAQSRIVDNIEDTHSFFLSNWLKAIRNACSEQTWIILSIALFIVMLIGFFLFA
;
A
#
# COMPACT_ATOMS: atom_id res chain seq x y z
N MET A 1 -35.02 -7.09 15.00
CA MET A 1 -34.47 -6.13 14.02
C MET A 1 -34.47 -4.68 14.53
N LYS A 2 -35.60 -4.09 14.97
CA LYS A 2 -35.65 -2.68 15.42
C LYS A 2 -34.74 -2.38 16.63
N LEU A 3 -34.67 -3.28 17.62
CA LEU A 3 -33.82 -3.11 18.80
C LEU A 3 -32.31 -3.12 18.46
N LEU A 4 -31.87 -4.01 17.54
CA LEU A 4 -30.49 -4.05 17.07
C LEU A 4 -30.11 -2.75 16.37
N PHE A 5 -31.00 -2.22 15.51
CA PHE A 5 -30.77 -0.95 14.82
C PHE A 5 -30.64 0.23 15.81
N ILE A 6 -31.48 0.28 16.83
CA ILE A 6 -31.39 1.31 17.90
C ILE A 6 -30.06 1.18 18.65
N PHE A 7 -29.66 -0.04 19.00
CA PHE A 7 -28.41 -0.31 19.71
C PHE A 7 -27.19 0.11 18.87
N LEU A 8 -27.17 -0.22 17.57
CA LEU A 8 -26.10 0.23 16.66
C LEU A 8 -26.01 1.76 16.59
N ASN A 9 -27.12 2.47 16.49
CA ASN A 9 -27.11 3.94 16.47
C ASN A 9 -26.58 4.53 17.77
N ILE A 10 -26.85 3.92 18.93
CA ILE A 10 -26.33 4.36 20.22
C ILE A 10 -24.81 4.18 20.26
N ILE A 11 -24.30 3.00 19.83
CA ILE A 11 -22.86 2.75 19.78
C ILE A 11 -22.18 3.71 18.80
N PHE A 12 -22.81 4.00 17.66
CA PHE A 12 -22.27 4.94 16.68
C PHE A 12 -22.17 6.37 17.26
N ALA A 13 -23.19 6.82 17.98
CA ALA A 13 -23.17 8.11 18.66
C ALA A 13 -22.09 8.17 19.74
N GLN A 14 -21.90 7.09 20.51
CA GLN A 14 -20.83 6.99 21.49
C GLN A 14 -19.44 7.00 20.87
N ALA A 15 -19.25 6.26 19.75
CA ALA A 15 -17.98 6.26 19.03
C ALA A 15 -17.63 7.66 18.50
N ASN A 16 -18.62 8.39 17.99
CA ASN A 16 -18.43 9.78 17.56
C ASN A 16 -18.09 10.72 18.73
N ALA A 17 -18.69 10.51 19.90
CA ALA A 17 -18.37 11.28 21.11
C ALA A 17 -16.93 11.01 21.57
N ASP A 18 -16.52 9.73 21.66
CA ASP A 18 -15.13 9.37 22.02
C ASP A 18 -14.13 9.99 21.04
N TYR A 19 -14.45 9.95 19.74
CA TYR A 19 -13.60 10.58 18.73
C TYR A 19 -13.46 12.09 18.95
N ALA A 20 -14.56 12.77 19.26
CA ALA A 20 -14.57 14.21 19.51
C ALA A 20 -13.80 14.59 20.78
N GLU A 21 -13.81 13.72 21.81
CA GLU A 21 -13.06 13.87 23.05
C GLU A 21 -11.56 13.52 22.90
N GLY A 22 -11.16 12.96 21.77
CA GLY A 22 -9.77 12.53 21.52
C GLY A 22 -9.46 11.10 21.97
N ASN A 23 -10.45 10.34 22.42
CA ASN A 23 -10.35 8.94 22.81
C ASN A 23 -10.38 8.04 21.58
N TYR A 24 -9.38 8.20 20.69
CA TYR A 24 -9.39 7.58 19.36
C TYR A 24 -9.34 6.05 19.40
N ALA A 25 -8.72 5.45 20.41
CA ALA A 25 -8.63 4.00 20.54
C ALA A 25 -10.00 3.39 20.90
N GLU A 26 -10.71 4.02 21.83
CA GLU A 26 -12.07 3.64 22.23
C GLU A 26 -13.06 3.83 21.07
N ALA A 27 -12.94 4.95 20.35
CA ALA A 27 -13.74 5.22 19.17
C ALA A 27 -13.52 4.14 18.10
N ALA A 28 -12.25 3.79 17.81
CA ALA A 28 -11.91 2.75 16.83
C ALA A 28 -12.52 1.40 17.22
N SER A 29 -12.39 0.98 18.48
CA SER A 29 -12.97 -0.27 18.97
C SER A 29 -14.49 -0.33 18.80
N LYS A 30 -15.19 0.78 19.04
CA LYS A 30 -16.64 0.86 18.84
C LYS A 30 -17.02 0.84 17.35
N TYR A 31 -16.26 1.52 16.48
CA TYR A 31 -16.49 1.42 15.02
C TYR A 31 -16.25 -0.01 14.49
N GLU A 32 -15.26 -0.72 15.03
CA GLU A 32 -15.03 -2.12 14.67
C GLU A 32 -16.21 -3.02 15.05
N GLN A 33 -16.79 -2.81 16.25
CA GLN A 33 -18.00 -3.53 16.67
C GLN A 33 -19.18 -3.25 15.73
N ILE A 34 -19.38 -2.00 15.34
CA ILE A 34 -20.44 -1.61 14.39
C ILE A 34 -20.23 -2.31 13.05
N ILE A 35 -19.00 -2.31 12.55
CA ILE A 35 -18.63 -2.91 11.26
C ILE A 35 -18.83 -4.44 11.27
N ALA A 36 -18.57 -5.09 12.40
CA ALA A 36 -18.80 -6.54 12.54
C ALA A 36 -20.27 -6.92 12.35
N ASP A 37 -21.19 -6.08 12.85
CA ASP A 37 -22.64 -6.34 12.77
C ASP A 37 -23.25 -5.72 11.51
N SER A 38 -22.81 -4.53 11.10
CA SER A 38 -23.38 -3.77 9.98
C SER A 38 -22.30 -2.94 9.26
N PRO A 39 -21.58 -3.55 8.31
CA PRO A 39 -20.56 -2.84 7.55
C PRO A 39 -21.17 -1.70 6.71
N SER A 40 -20.65 -0.48 6.85
CA SER A 40 -21.05 0.68 6.07
C SER A 40 -19.87 1.53 5.67
N ALA A 41 -20.00 2.29 4.57
CA ALA A 41 -18.93 3.18 4.12
C ALA A 41 -18.60 4.25 5.17
N GLU A 42 -19.60 4.75 5.88
CA GLU A 42 -19.45 5.74 6.94
C GLU A 42 -18.71 5.17 8.16
N ALA A 43 -19.05 3.95 8.60
CA ALA A 43 -18.36 3.32 9.73
C ALA A 43 -16.88 3.05 9.40
N TYR A 44 -16.57 2.56 8.20
CA TYR A 44 -15.18 2.40 7.76
C TYR A 44 -14.44 3.72 7.62
N TYR A 45 -15.09 4.77 7.12
CA TYR A 45 -14.49 6.09 7.03
C TYR A 45 -14.12 6.63 8.41
N ASN A 46 -15.04 6.56 9.37
CA ASN A 46 -14.82 7.02 10.74
C ASN A 46 -13.76 6.18 11.46
N LEU A 47 -13.73 4.87 11.24
CA LEU A 47 -12.66 4.00 11.72
C LEU A 47 -11.30 4.43 11.15
N GLY A 48 -11.25 4.73 9.85
CA GLY A 48 -10.05 5.25 9.19
C GLY A 48 -9.55 6.55 9.81
N ASN A 49 -10.47 7.46 10.13
CA ASN A 49 -10.15 8.71 10.83
C ASN A 49 -9.60 8.45 12.24
N ALA A 50 -10.20 7.53 13.00
CA ALA A 50 -9.74 7.17 14.33
C ALA A 50 -8.33 6.58 14.31
N TYR A 51 -8.03 5.65 13.40
CA TYR A 51 -6.69 5.10 13.22
C TYR A 51 -5.68 6.14 12.76
N PHE A 52 -6.09 7.04 11.85
CA PHE A 52 -5.23 8.13 11.40
C PHE A 52 -4.79 9.03 12.58
N LYS A 53 -5.71 9.36 13.48
CA LYS A 53 -5.42 10.16 14.69
C LYS A 53 -4.52 9.43 15.68
N GLN A 54 -4.54 8.12 15.72
CA GLN A 54 -3.64 7.28 16.51
C GLN A 54 -2.23 7.14 15.87
N GLY A 55 -2.06 7.55 14.61
CA GLY A 55 -0.82 7.34 13.85
C GLY A 55 -0.73 5.98 13.17
N GLU A 56 -1.78 5.17 13.25
CA GLU A 56 -1.89 3.84 12.67
C GLU A 56 -2.22 3.93 11.17
N LEU A 57 -1.24 4.42 10.38
CA LEU A 57 -1.45 4.77 8.96
C LEU A 57 -1.90 3.59 8.11
N ALA A 58 -1.36 2.38 8.34
CA ALA A 58 -1.72 1.20 7.57
C ALA A 58 -3.19 0.81 7.76
N GLN A 59 -3.67 0.80 9.01
CA GLN A 59 -5.06 0.51 9.35
C GLN A 59 -6.01 1.59 8.84
N SER A 60 -5.58 2.85 8.91
CA SER A 60 -6.31 4.00 8.37
C SER A 60 -6.54 3.86 6.87
N ILE A 61 -5.49 3.59 6.10
CA ILE A 61 -5.55 3.38 4.64
C ILE A 61 -6.47 2.23 4.30
N LEU A 62 -6.31 1.08 4.96
CA LEU A 62 -7.16 -0.08 4.74
C LEU A 62 -8.64 0.23 5.00
N SER A 63 -8.92 1.02 6.03
CA SER A 63 -10.28 1.42 6.38
C SER A 63 -10.89 2.34 5.34
N TYR A 64 -10.15 3.33 4.84
CA TYR A 64 -10.62 4.19 3.74
C TYR A 64 -10.84 3.42 2.43
N GLU A 65 -9.97 2.48 2.09
CA GLU A 65 -10.17 1.62 0.93
C GLU A 65 -11.43 0.76 1.04
N ARG A 66 -11.72 0.24 2.24
CA ARG A 66 -12.96 -0.50 2.50
C ARG A 66 -14.19 0.39 2.39
N ALA A 67 -14.13 1.64 2.90
CA ALA A 67 -15.19 2.61 2.71
C ALA A 67 -15.47 2.87 1.23
N LEU A 68 -14.44 3.08 0.42
CA LEU A 68 -14.54 3.32 -1.02
C LEU A 68 -14.99 2.09 -1.80
N ARG A 69 -14.73 0.89 -1.30
CA ARG A 69 -15.26 -0.34 -1.92
C ARG A 69 -16.77 -0.43 -1.78
N ILE A 70 -17.34 0.07 -0.67
CA ILE A 70 -18.79 0.11 -0.43
C ILE A 70 -19.41 1.30 -1.16
N ASN A 71 -18.79 2.48 -1.07
CA ASN A 71 -19.23 3.70 -1.74
C ASN A 71 -18.07 4.34 -2.52
N PRO A 72 -17.92 4.02 -3.83
CA PRO A 72 -16.85 4.58 -4.68
C PRO A 72 -16.91 6.10 -4.86
N SER A 73 -18.05 6.75 -4.58
CA SER A 73 -18.23 8.20 -4.70
C SER A 73 -18.04 8.95 -3.38
N TYR A 74 -17.49 8.31 -2.36
CA TYR A 74 -17.24 8.96 -1.07
C TYR A 74 -15.98 9.85 -1.14
N ASP A 75 -16.18 11.11 -1.47
CA ASP A 75 -15.06 12.04 -1.76
C ASP A 75 -14.18 12.32 -0.54
N ASP A 76 -14.77 12.42 0.66
CA ASP A 76 -13.99 12.60 1.90
C ASP A 76 -13.06 11.41 2.17
N ALA A 77 -13.54 10.18 1.91
CA ALA A 77 -12.71 8.99 2.06
C ALA A 77 -11.57 8.95 1.02
N LYS A 78 -11.82 9.39 -0.22
CA LYS A 78 -10.76 9.53 -1.25
C LYS A 78 -9.71 10.53 -0.83
N TYR A 79 -10.14 11.70 -0.36
CA TYR A 79 -9.22 12.74 0.08
C TYR A 79 -8.35 12.27 1.25
N ASN A 80 -8.97 11.67 2.27
CA ASN A 80 -8.26 11.19 3.45
C ASN A 80 -7.35 10.01 3.14
N LEU A 81 -7.73 9.14 2.20
CA LEU A 81 -6.87 8.06 1.69
C LEU A 81 -5.59 8.63 1.08
N LEU A 82 -5.72 9.58 0.15
CA LEU A 82 -4.56 10.22 -0.50
C LEU A 82 -3.68 10.94 0.53
N PHE A 83 -4.30 11.61 1.51
CA PHE A 83 -3.58 12.27 2.57
C PHE A 83 -2.84 11.29 3.49
N ALA A 84 -3.46 10.17 3.87
CA ALA A 84 -2.81 9.13 4.66
C ALA A 84 -1.65 8.47 3.89
N GLN A 85 -1.85 8.20 2.61
CA GLN A 85 -0.80 7.65 1.73
C GLN A 85 0.40 8.60 1.61
N SER A 86 0.16 9.92 1.53
CA SER A 86 1.25 10.90 1.49
C SER A 86 2.08 10.99 2.78
N ARG A 87 1.54 10.47 3.90
CA ARG A 87 2.23 10.39 5.19
C ARG A 87 3.06 9.14 5.37
N ILE A 88 2.84 8.13 4.55
CA ILE A 88 3.79 7.03 4.44
C ILE A 88 5.02 7.63 3.78
N VAL A 89 5.98 8.04 4.59
CA VAL A 89 7.34 8.26 4.11
C VAL A 89 7.78 6.88 3.66
N ASP A 90 7.74 6.67 2.36
CA ASP A 90 8.22 5.47 1.73
C ASP A 90 9.75 5.45 1.92
N ASN A 91 10.15 5.15 3.13
CA ASN A 91 11.50 4.77 3.45
C ASN A 91 11.61 3.28 3.07
N ILE A 92 11.29 2.99 1.79
CA ILE A 92 11.89 1.84 1.16
C ILE A 92 13.38 2.24 1.05
N GLU A 93 14.12 2.10 2.15
CA GLU A 93 15.51 1.76 2.02
C GLU A 93 15.51 0.59 1.06
N ASP A 94 16.08 0.83 -0.13
CA ASP A 94 16.30 -0.20 -1.15
C ASP A 94 16.77 -1.43 -0.38
N THR A 95 15.83 -2.33 -0.08
CA THR A 95 16.12 -3.56 0.64
C THR A 95 17.13 -4.25 -0.23
N HIS A 96 18.39 -4.03 0.15
CA HIS A 96 19.58 -4.62 -0.43
C HIS A 96 19.31 -5.12 -1.84
N SER A 97 19.38 -4.21 -2.83
CA SER A 97 19.30 -4.65 -4.23
C SER A 97 20.24 -5.83 -4.30
N PHE A 98 19.68 -7.02 -4.48
CA PHE A 98 20.40 -8.29 -4.40
C PHE A 98 21.74 -8.07 -5.12
N PHE A 99 22.87 -8.29 -4.43
CA PHE A 99 24.21 -7.90 -4.92
C PHE A 99 24.42 -8.23 -6.39
N LEU A 100 23.78 -9.30 -6.85
CA LEU A 100 23.77 -9.75 -8.23
C LEU A 100 23.09 -8.73 -9.18
N SER A 101 22.01 -8.06 -8.74
CA SER A 101 21.35 -7.05 -9.58
C SER A 101 22.23 -5.81 -9.75
N ASN A 102 22.94 -5.39 -8.72
CA ASN A 102 23.88 -4.28 -8.79
C ASN A 102 25.12 -4.65 -9.62
N TRP A 103 25.60 -5.87 -9.49
CA TRP A 103 26.69 -6.39 -10.30
C TRP A 103 26.31 -6.48 -11.78
N LEU A 104 25.11 -7.00 -12.10
CA LEU A 104 24.59 -7.02 -13.48
C LEU A 104 24.38 -5.61 -14.05
N LYS A 105 23.86 -4.67 -13.26
CA LYS A 105 23.75 -3.26 -13.66
C LYS A 105 25.14 -2.65 -13.90
N ALA A 106 26.12 -2.94 -13.06
CA ALA A 106 27.50 -2.47 -13.21
C ALA A 106 28.13 -2.99 -14.49
N ILE A 107 28.00 -4.31 -14.79
CA ILE A 107 28.48 -4.90 -16.04
C ILE A 107 27.79 -4.27 -17.24
N ARG A 108 26.46 -4.17 -17.23
CA ARG A 108 25.69 -3.55 -18.33
C ARG A 108 26.15 -2.11 -18.59
N ASN A 109 26.41 -1.35 -17.52
CA ASN A 109 26.77 0.06 -17.62
C ASN A 109 28.29 0.28 -17.84
N ALA A 110 29.11 -0.75 -17.73
CA ALA A 110 30.57 -0.65 -17.90
C ALA A 110 31.01 -0.35 -19.33
N CYS A 111 30.18 -0.72 -20.30
CA CYS A 111 30.47 -0.52 -21.72
C CYS A 111 29.28 0.11 -22.44
N SER A 112 29.55 0.85 -23.52
CA SER A 112 28.48 1.35 -24.38
C SER A 112 27.76 0.19 -25.11
N GLU A 113 26.52 0.42 -25.57
CA GLU A 113 25.77 -0.58 -26.36
C GLU A 113 26.55 -1.06 -27.58
N GLN A 114 27.26 -0.15 -28.24
CA GLN A 114 28.09 -0.47 -29.39
C GLN A 114 29.24 -1.43 -29.03
N THR A 115 29.88 -1.24 -27.87
CA THR A 115 30.94 -2.12 -27.36
C THR A 115 30.42 -3.53 -27.10
N TRP A 116 29.22 -3.68 -26.55
CA TRP A 116 28.58 -4.97 -26.30
C TRP A 116 28.27 -5.69 -27.60
N ILE A 117 27.80 -4.97 -28.63
CA ILE A 117 27.56 -5.52 -29.99
C ILE A 117 28.84 -6.03 -30.58
N ILE A 118 29.94 -5.26 -30.56
CA ILE A 118 31.23 -5.66 -31.12
C ILE A 118 31.77 -6.90 -30.40
N LEU A 119 31.71 -6.92 -29.06
CA LEU A 119 32.15 -8.09 -28.29
C LEU A 119 31.34 -9.35 -28.60
N SER A 120 30.04 -9.24 -28.76
CA SER A 120 29.18 -10.39 -29.06
C SER A 120 29.47 -10.95 -30.48
N ILE A 121 29.70 -10.06 -31.47
CA ILE A 121 30.08 -10.47 -32.84
C ILE A 121 31.46 -11.14 -32.82
N ALA A 122 32.44 -10.57 -32.13
CA ALA A 122 33.77 -11.14 -31.99
C ALA A 122 33.75 -12.54 -31.37
N LEU A 123 32.96 -12.70 -30.27
CA LEU A 123 32.81 -14.00 -29.62
C LEU A 123 32.14 -15.04 -30.54
N PHE A 124 31.13 -14.61 -31.30
CA PHE A 124 30.46 -15.48 -32.28
C PHE A 124 31.43 -15.95 -33.40
N ILE A 125 32.27 -15.05 -33.91
CA ILE A 125 33.28 -15.39 -34.90
C ILE A 125 34.30 -16.40 -34.34
N VAL A 126 34.79 -16.18 -33.14
CA VAL A 126 35.71 -17.12 -32.46
C VAL A 126 35.05 -18.49 -32.26
N MET A 127 33.77 -18.55 -31.90
CA MET A 127 33.02 -19.81 -31.78
C MET A 127 32.91 -20.53 -33.11
N LEU A 128 32.64 -19.81 -34.23
CA LEU A 128 32.59 -20.40 -35.57
C LEU A 128 33.95 -20.94 -36.03
N ILE A 129 35.03 -20.20 -35.80
CA ILE A 129 36.39 -20.65 -36.10
C ILE A 129 36.71 -21.93 -35.31
N GLY A 130 36.40 -21.93 -34.00
CA GLY A 130 36.57 -23.13 -33.16
C GLY A 130 35.80 -24.34 -33.69
N PHE A 131 34.56 -24.15 -34.08
CA PHE A 131 33.74 -25.21 -34.68
C PHE A 131 34.36 -25.80 -35.97
N PHE A 132 34.83 -24.92 -36.89
CA PHE A 132 35.45 -25.36 -38.14
C PHE A 132 36.81 -26.01 -37.94
N LEU A 133 37.57 -25.69 -36.90
CA LEU A 133 38.85 -26.31 -36.61
C LEU A 133 38.72 -27.68 -35.90
N PHE A 134 37.60 -27.93 -35.24
CA PHE A 134 37.37 -29.17 -34.47
C PHE A 134 36.36 -30.12 -35.16
N ALA A 135 35.66 -29.70 -36.23
CA ALA A 135 34.79 -30.53 -37.04
C ALA A 135 35.60 -31.19 -38.17
#